data_b16c24fd8446070317b787d1d83784d4
#
_entry.id   b16c24fd8446070317b787d1d83784d4
#
_cell.length_a   1.000
_cell.length_b   1.000
_cell.length_c   1.000
_cell.angle_alpha   90.00
_cell.angle_beta   90.00
_cell.angle_gamma   90.00
#
_symmetry.space_group_name_H-M   'P 1'
#
loop_
_entity.id
_entity.type
_entity.pdbx_description
1 polymer ?
#
loop_
_entity_poly.entity_id
_entity_poly.type
_entity_poly.pdbx_seq_one_letter_code
_entity_poly.pdbx_strand_id
1 'polypeptide(L)'
;DINIQIGKGEFVFVVGPSGAGKSTFVRIITHELVPEQGTVFVNGLKINDLKQSKVPYYRRTLGIVFQDFRLLTEKTVFENIAFVLRVTGAKSAEIREKVNRVLDLVGLKGRANELPTKLSGGEQQRVAIARALVNQPVLLIADEPTGNLDPVTSEDIMKLFNEINHMGTTIIMVTHNKELVNSMHKRVVSIEEGDRK
;
A
#
# COMPACT_ATOMS: atom_id res chain seq x y z
N ASP A 1 19.12 -14.66 -0.16
CA ASP A 1 18.81 -14.37 -1.59
C ASP A 1 17.31 -14.45 -1.82
N ILE A 2 16.72 -13.39 -2.43
CA ILE A 2 15.29 -13.35 -2.76
C ILE A 2 15.17 -13.38 -4.28
N ASN A 3 14.50 -14.41 -4.82
CA ASN A 3 14.12 -14.51 -6.22
C ASN A 3 12.60 -14.64 -6.30
N ILE A 4 11.92 -13.58 -6.73
CA ILE A 4 10.47 -13.53 -6.80
C ILE A 4 10.02 -12.83 -8.08
N GLN A 5 9.00 -13.39 -8.72
CA GLN A 5 8.26 -12.75 -9.79
C GLN A 5 6.80 -12.64 -9.39
N ILE A 6 6.24 -11.44 -9.50
CA ILE A 6 4.83 -11.14 -9.19
C ILE A 6 4.18 -10.62 -10.46
N GLY A 7 3.11 -11.28 -10.88
CA GLY A 7 2.36 -10.94 -12.07
C GLY A 7 1.49 -9.69 -11.87
N LYS A 8 1.14 -9.02 -12.99
CA LYS A 8 0.18 -7.91 -12.95
C LYS A 8 -1.19 -8.41 -12.49
N GLY A 9 -1.81 -7.68 -11.55
CA GLY A 9 -3.09 -8.06 -10.95
C GLY A 9 -2.99 -9.19 -9.92
N GLU A 10 -1.80 -9.67 -9.59
CA GLU A 10 -1.60 -10.69 -8.58
C GLU A 10 -1.70 -10.09 -7.18
N PHE A 11 -2.23 -10.87 -6.22
CA PHE A 11 -2.20 -10.56 -4.80
C PHE A 11 -1.25 -11.54 -4.11
N VAL A 12 -0.19 -11.02 -3.52
CA VAL A 12 0.85 -11.82 -2.87
C VAL A 12 1.03 -11.41 -1.42
N PHE A 13 0.99 -12.37 -0.52
CA PHE A 13 1.43 -12.19 0.86
C PHE A 13 2.94 -12.41 0.98
N VAL A 14 3.60 -11.52 1.69
CA VAL A 14 4.99 -11.67 2.11
C VAL A 14 5.00 -11.88 3.62
N VAL A 15 5.37 -13.07 4.03
CA VAL A 15 5.37 -13.49 5.44
C VAL A 15 6.79 -13.83 5.91
N GLY A 16 6.98 -13.92 7.21
CA GLY A 16 8.25 -14.29 7.82
C GLY A 16 8.33 -13.82 9.27
N PRO A 17 9.28 -14.35 10.07
CA PRO A 17 9.48 -13.90 11.44
C PRO A 17 9.87 -12.42 11.53
N SER A 18 9.78 -11.86 12.73
CA SER A 18 10.31 -10.51 12.97
C SER A 18 11.83 -10.49 12.69
N GLY A 19 12.30 -9.47 12.01
CA GLY A 19 13.72 -9.37 11.63
C GLY A 19 14.10 -10.10 10.32
N ALA A 20 13.24 -10.92 9.73
CA ALA A 20 13.56 -11.68 8.50
C ALA A 20 13.83 -10.81 7.25
N GLY A 21 13.65 -9.49 7.33
CA GLY A 21 13.91 -8.59 6.21
C GLY A 21 12.68 -8.13 5.43
N LYS A 22 11.45 -8.39 5.91
CA LYS A 22 10.21 -7.95 5.25
C LYS A 22 10.17 -6.44 4.99
N SER A 23 10.49 -5.64 6.00
CA SER A 23 10.56 -4.17 5.85
C SER A 23 11.69 -3.74 4.91
N THR A 24 12.82 -4.45 4.91
CA THR A 24 13.92 -4.23 3.96
C THR A 24 13.45 -4.50 2.53
N PHE A 25 12.68 -5.57 2.30
CA PHE A 25 12.09 -5.88 1.01
C PHE A 25 11.17 -4.72 0.53
N VAL A 26 10.28 -4.22 1.40
CA VAL A 26 9.43 -3.05 1.08
C VAL A 26 10.29 -1.83 0.75
N ARG A 27 11.30 -1.52 1.56
CA ARG A 27 12.20 -0.36 1.35
C ARG A 27 13.02 -0.46 0.06
N ILE A 28 13.34 -1.66 -0.39
CA ILE A 28 13.97 -1.86 -1.70
C ILE A 28 12.97 -1.56 -2.82
N ILE A 29 11.75 -2.09 -2.75
CA ILE A 29 10.72 -1.82 -3.77
C ILE A 29 10.37 -0.34 -3.82
N THR A 30 10.31 0.36 -2.68
CA THR A 30 10.06 1.81 -2.63
C THR A 30 11.28 2.66 -2.97
N HIS A 31 12.39 2.02 -3.31
CA HIS A 31 13.69 2.67 -3.57
C HIS A 31 14.16 3.57 -2.40
N GLU A 32 13.88 3.17 -1.17
CA GLU A 32 14.49 3.75 0.03
C GLU A 32 15.87 3.14 0.30
N LEU A 33 16.04 1.90 -0.13
CA LEU A 33 17.30 1.17 -0.14
C LEU A 33 17.59 0.66 -1.54
N VAL A 34 18.87 0.58 -1.88
CA VAL A 34 19.34 -0.09 -3.10
C VAL A 34 19.94 -1.43 -2.67
N PRO A 35 19.60 -2.55 -3.31
CA PRO A 35 20.20 -3.84 -2.96
C PRO A 35 21.68 -3.86 -3.31
N GLU A 36 22.50 -4.47 -2.47
CA GLU A 36 23.94 -4.63 -2.70
C GLU A 36 24.22 -5.53 -3.90
N GLN A 37 23.38 -6.54 -4.10
CA GLN A 37 23.48 -7.48 -5.22
C GLN A 37 22.09 -7.78 -5.79
N GLY A 38 22.07 -8.25 -7.03
CA GLY A 38 20.84 -8.58 -7.71
C GLY A 38 20.19 -7.40 -8.43
N THR A 39 19.02 -7.64 -9.00
CA THR A 39 18.29 -6.67 -9.83
C THR A 39 16.82 -6.66 -9.48
N VAL A 40 16.24 -5.48 -9.41
CA VAL A 40 14.82 -5.30 -9.11
C VAL A 40 14.14 -4.58 -10.28
N PHE A 41 13.07 -5.20 -10.78
CA PHE A 41 12.19 -4.60 -11.79
C PHE A 41 10.80 -4.36 -11.19
N VAL A 42 10.24 -3.19 -11.41
CA VAL A 42 8.85 -2.87 -11.08
C VAL A 42 8.16 -2.32 -12.31
N ASN A 43 7.12 -3.00 -12.76
CA ASN A 43 6.40 -2.66 -14.00
C ASN A 43 7.34 -2.44 -15.20
N GLY A 44 8.33 -3.34 -15.38
CA GLY A 44 9.32 -3.28 -16.44
C GLY A 44 10.45 -2.27 -16.26
N LEU A 45 10.39 -1.42 -15.22
CA LEU A 45 11.44 -0.45 -14.90
C LEU A 45 12.48 -1.08 -13.97
N LYS A 46 13.76 -1.11 -14.39
CA LYS A 46 14.89 -1.45 -13.53
C LYS A 46 15.11 -0.33 -12.53
N ILE A 47 14.79 -0.58 -11.25
CA ILE A 47 14.84 0.48 -10.23
C ILE A 47 16.23 0.68 -9.62
N ASN A 48 17.14 -0.31 -9.72
CA ASN A 48 18.50 -0.20 -9.17
C ASN A 48 19.23 1.05 -9.64
N ASP A 49 19.08 1.39 -10.92
CA ASP A 49 19.87 2.42 -11.61
C ASP A 49 19.12 3.76 -11.69
N LEU A 50 18.05 3.93 -10.92
CA LEU A 50 17.27 5.16 -10.91
C LEU A 50 18.10 6.34 -10.39
N LYS A 51 18.23 7.39 -11.23
CA LYS A 51 18.81 8.66 -10.77
C LYS A 51 17.92 9.25 -9.67
N GLN A 52 18.53 9.87 -8.66
CA GLN A 52 17.81 10.49 -7.53
C GLN A 52 16.68 11.44 -7.97
N SER A 53 16.89 12.19 -9.05
CA SER A 53 15.87 13.08 -9.63
C SER A 53 14.63 12.34 -10.18
N LYS A 54 14.73 11.04 -10.47
CA LYS A 54 13.64 10.20 -11.00
C LYS A 54 12.90 9.42 -9.90
N VAL A 55 13.50 9.24 -8.72
CA VAL A 55 12.89 8.51 -7.60
C VAL A 55 11.52 9.06 -7.19
N PRO A 56 11.29 10.39 -7.09
CA PRO A 56 9.97 10.91 -6.77
C PRO A 56 8.90 10.54 -7.81
N TYR A 57 9.25 10.50 -9.08
CA TYR A 57 8.34 10.10 -10.16
C TYR A 57 8.00 8.61 -10.09
N TYR A 58 9.00 7.77 -9.82
CA TYR A 58 8.79 6.35 -9.59
C TYR A 58 7.86 6.11 -8.39
N ARG A 59 8.12 6.73 -7.24
CA ARG A 59 7.29 6.58 -6.04
C ARG A 59 5.83 7.00 -6.25
N ARG A 60 5.56 7.95 -7.16
CA ARG A 60 4.19 8.34 -7.52
C ARG A 60 3.41 7.24 -8.23
N THR A 61 4.09 6.23 -8.79
CA THR A 61 3.45 5.06 -9.40
C THR A 61 3.11 3.96 -8.40
N LEU A 62 3.53 4.11 -7.15
CA LEU A 62 3.28 3.17 -6.05
C LEU A 62 2.19 3.71 -5.12
N GLY A 63 1.37 2.80 -4.59
CA GLY A 63 0.53 3.07 -3.43
C GLY A 63 1.12 2.37 -2.21
N ILE A 64 1.17 3.05 -1.06
CA ILE A 64 1.68 2.46 0.17
C ILE A 64 0.68 2.69 1.29
N VAL A 65 0.32 1.60 1.97
CA VAL A 65 -0.53 1.57 3.15
C VAL A 65 0.30 1.08 4.33
N PHE A 66 0.35 1.85 5.40
CA PHE A 66 1.13 1.55 6.61
C PHE A 66 0.22 1.12 7.75
N GLN A 67 0.77 0.40 8.72
CA GLN A 67 0.10 -0.03 9.93
C GLN A 67 -0.39 1.15 10.80
N ASP A 68 0.37 2.25 10.86
CA ASP A 68 0.12 3.46 11.65
C ASP A 68 -0.66 4.55 10.88
N PHE A 69 -1.31 4.19 9.78
CA PHE A 69 -2.13 5.01 8.87
C PHE A 69 -1.39 6.21 8.26
N ARG A 70 -0.51 6.88 8.98
CA ARG A 70 0.26 8.08 8.60
C ARG A 70 -0.62 9.17 7.99
N LEU A 71 -1.77 9.41 8.58
CA LEU A 71 -2.67 10.48 8.15
C LEU A 71 -2.21 11.84 8.67
N LEU A 72 -2.45 12.87 7.87
CA LEU A 72 -2.27 14.26 8.27
C LEU A 72 -3.43 14.66 9.18
N THR A 73 -3.21 14.69 10.49
CA THR A 73 -4.26 14.87 11.51
C THR A 73 -4.95 16.23 11.44
N GLU A 74 -4.23 17.26 10.97
CA GLU A 74 -4.73 18.62 10.78
C GLU A 74 -5.46 18.83 9.44
N LYS A 75 -5.59 17.78 8.63
CA LYS A 75 -6.22 17.81 7.33
C LYS A 75 -7.44 16.91 7.31
N THR A 76 -8.50 17.36 6.62
CA THR A 76 -9.69 16.55 6.43
C THR A 76 -9.39 15.26 5.65
N VAL A 77 -10.31 14.32 5.67
CA VAL A 77 -10.26 13.09 4.86
C VAL A 77 -10.04 13.44 3.37
N PHE A 78 -10.82 14.39 2.86
CA PHE A 78 -10.67 14.88 1.49
C PHE A 78 -9.26 15.39 1.22
N GLU A 79 -8.74 16.23 2.10
CA GLU A 79 -7.42 16.86 1.94
C GLU A 79 -6.28 15.85 2.04
N ASN A 80 -6.40 14.82 2.90
CA ASN A 80 -5.44 13.71 2.99
C ASN A 80 -5.29 12.98 1.66
N ILE A 81 -6.41 12.70 0.98
CA ILE A 81 -6.42 12.00 -0.30
C ILE A 81 -5.99 12.96 -1.43
N ALA A 82 -6.55 14.18 -1.44
CA ALA A 82 -6.25 15.19 -2.45
C ALA A 82 -4.78 15.62 -2.48
N PHE A 83 -4.07 15.50 -1.34
CA PHE A 83 -2.66 15.87 -1.21
C PHE A 83 -1.80 15.15 -2.27
N VAL A 84 -2.01 13.85 -2.47
CA VAL A 84 -1.27 13.04 -3.46
C VAL A 84 -1.45 13.61 -4.87
N LEU A 85 -2.69 13.95 -5.25
CA LEU A 85 -3.00 14.48 -6.57
C LEU A 85 -2.45 15.91 -6.77
N ARG A 86 -2.46 16.75 -5.73
CA ARG A 86 -1.85 18.09 -5.78
C ARG A 86 -0.35 18.01 -6.05
N VAL A 87 0.36 17.11 -5.37
CA VAL A 87 1.80 16.89 -5.57
C VAL A 87 2.11 16.40 -6.99
N THR A 88 1.17 15.71 -7.65
CA THR A 88 1.33 15.27 -9.05
C THR A 88 0.89 16.31 -10.08
N GLY A 89 0.38 17.48 -9.64
CA GLY A 89 -0.01 18.58 -10.51
C GLY A 89 -1.41 18.45 -11.11
N ALA A 90 -2.29 17.63 -10.54
CA ALA A 90 -3.66 17.47 -11.02
C ALA A 90 -4.50 18.76 -10.85
N LYS A 91 -5.42 19.01 -11.79
CA LYS A 91 -6.32 20.15 -11.73
C LYS A 91 -7.43 19.96 -10.68
N SER A 92 -7.94 21.05 -10.11
CA SER A 92 -8.94 21.01 -9.03
C SER A 92 -10.19 20.18 -9.35
N ALA A 93 -10.70 20.25 -10.59
CA ALA A 93 -11.85 19.45 -11.02
C ALA A 93 -11.55 17.95 -11.01
N GLU A 94 -10.38 17.56 -11.54
CA GLU A 94 -9.89 16.19 -11.54
C GLU A 94 -9.68 15.65 -10.11
N ILE A 95 -9.12 16.48 -9.23
CA ILE A 95 -8.92 16.11 -7.81
C ILE A 95 -10.27 15.78 -7.17
N ARG A 96 -11.29 16.64 -7.35
CA ARG A 96 -12.62 16.42 -6.77
C ARG A 96 -13.24 15.11 -7.27
N GLU A 97 -13.18 14.87 -8.57
CA GLU A 97 -13.72 13.65 -9.19
C GLU A 97 -13.02 12.39 -8.64
N LYS A 98 -11.68 12.36 -8.69
CA LYS A 98 -10.90 11.20 -8.27
C LYS A 98 -11.04 10.92 -6.77
N VAL A 99 -11.04 11.96 -5.92
CA VAL A 99 -11.23 11.81 -4.48
C VAL A 99 -12.63 11.26 -4.17
N ASN A 100 -13.68 11.79 -4.79
CA ASN A 100 -15.03 11.28 -4.56
C ASN A 100 -15.17 9.81 -4.99
N ARG A 101 -14.59 9.43 -6.14
CA ARG A 101 -14.61 8.05 -6.63
C ARG A 101 -13.92 7.09 -5.65
N VAL A 102 -12.75 7.46 -5.12
CA VAL A 102 -12.04 6.59 -4.19
C VAL A 102 -12.70 6.55 -2.81
N LEU A 103 -13.34 7.65 -2.37
CA LEU A 103 -14.15 7.67 -1.14
C LEU A 103 -15.38 6.76 -1.25
N ASP A 104 -16.02 6.71 -2.41
CA ASP A 104 -17.09 5.76 -2.68
C ASP A 104 -16.59 4.32 -2.57
N LEU A 105 -15.45 4.01 -3.21
CA LEU A 105 -14.85 2.68 -3.19
C LEU A 105 -14.54 2.19 -1.77
N VAL A 106 -14.03 3.05 -0.91
CA VAL A 106 -13.69 2.67 0.47
C VAL A 106 -14.86 2.83 1.46
N GLY A 107 -16.06 3.23 1.00
CA GLY A 107 -17.25 3.39 1.83
C GLY A 107 -17.25 4.62 2.76
N LEU A 108 -16.52 5.69 2.39
CA LEU A 108 -16.37 6.90 3.21
C LEU A 108 -16.94 8.18 2.58
N LYS A 109 -17.88 8.06 1.64
CA LYS A 109 -18.47 9.19 0.90
C LYS A 109 -18.97 10.33 1.81
N GLY A 110 -19.60 10.00 2.93
CA GLY A 110 -20.14 10.97 3.90
C GLY A 110 -19.10 11.57 4.87
N ARG A 111 -17.83 11.12 4.83
CA ARG A 111 -16.78 11.49 5.78
C ARG A 111 -15.74 12.46 5.22
N ALA A 112 -15.93 12.97 4.01
CA ALA A 112 -14.93 13.79 3.29
C ALA A 112 -14.42 15.00 4.08
N ASN A 113 -15.27 15.64 4.86
CA ASN A 113 -14.96 16.86 5.62
C ASN A 113 -14.52 16.60 7.06
N GLU A 114 -14.53 15.34 7.50
CA GLU A 114 -14.09 14.98 8.86
C GLU A 114 -12.58 15.01 8.99
N LEU A 115 -12.09 15.28 10.21
CA LEU A 115 -10.69 15.11 10.55
C LEU A 115 -10.41 13.63 10.91
N PRO A 116 -9.21 13.12 10.66
CA PRO A 116 -8.84 11.74 11.02
C PRO A 116 -9.06 11.41 12.49
N THR A 117 -8.90 12.38 13.38
CA THR A 117 -9.08 12.21 14.83
C THR A 117 -10.52 11.90 15.26
N LYS A 118 -11.50 12.14 14.38
CA LYS A 118 -12.92 11.82 14.61
C LYS A 118 -13.33 10.47 14.03
N LEU A 119 -12.41 9.77 13.38
CA LEU A 119 -12.66 8.49 12.72
C LEU A 119 -12.21 7.32 13.59
N SER A 120 -12.93 6.19 13.49
CA SER A 120 -12.48 4.90 14.04
C SER A 120 -11.18 4.44 13.36
N GLY A 121 -10.45 3.50 13.96
CA GLY A 121 -9.24 2.93 13.38
C GLY A 121 -9.47 2.32 11.98
N GLY A 122 -10.59 1.61 11.80
CA GLY A 122 -10.97 1.05 10.51
C GLY A 122 -11.28 2.13 9.46
N GLU A 123 -11.96 3.22 9.84
CA GLU A 123 -12.20 4.36 8.94
C GLU A 123 -10.88 5.07 8.59
N GLN A 124 -9.97 5.25 9.54
CA GLN A 124 -8.64 5.81 9.27
C GLN A 124 -7.85 4.94 8.29
N GLN A 125 -7.90 3.61 8.45
CA GLN A 125 -7.27 2.69 7.52
C GLN A 125 -7.88 2.77 6.12
N ARG A 126 -9.21 2.89 6.01
CA ARG A 126 -9.88 3.13 4.72
C ARG A 126 -9.44 4.45 4.06
N VAL A 127 -9.21 5.51 4.84
CA VAL A 127 -8.63 6.76 4.31
C VAL A 127 -7.20 6.54 3.81
N ALA A 128 -6.36 5.80 4.55
CA ALA A 128 -5.00 5.48 4.12
C ALA A 128 -4.99 4.66 2.82
N ILE A 129 -5.90 3.69 2.69
CA ILE A 129 -6.09 2.91 1.45
C ILE A 129 -6.54 3.81 0.31
N ALA A 130 -7.55 4.67 0.52
CA ALA A 130 -8.03 5.63 -0.48
C ALA A 130 -6.91 6.55 -0.96
N ARG A 131 -6.10 7.09 -0.05
CA ARG A 131 -4.95 7.91 -0.37
C ARG A 131 -3.90 7.18 -1.22
N ALA A 132 -3.67 5.90 -0.93
CA ALA A 132 -2.75 5.07 -1.71
C ALA A 132 -3.26 4.77 -3.13
N LEU A 133 -4.59 4.66 -3.30
CA LEU A 133 -5.24 4.29 -4.57
C LEU A 133 -5.53 5.46 -5.50
N VAL A 134 -5.69 6.68 -4.98
CA VAL A 134 -6.24 7.82 -5.74
C VAL A 134 -5.45 8.16 -7.00
N ASN A 135 -4.15 7.85 -7.02
CA ASN A 135 -3.29 8.05 -8.18
C ASN A 135 -3.18 6.80 -9.09
N GLN A 136 -4.04 5.79 -8.91
CA GLN A 136 -4.08 4.55 -9.69
C GLN A 136 -2.69 3.88 -9.78
N PRO A 137 -2.12 3.44 -8.65
CA PRO A 137 -0.78 2.89 -8.61
C PRO A 137 -0.66 1.59 -9.42
N VAL A 138 0.51 1.35 -9.99
CA VAL A 138 0.84 0.08 -10.67
C VAL A 138 1.03 -1.06 -9.66
N LEU A 139 1.35 -0.73 -8.42
CA LEU A 139 1.57 -1.65 -7.31
C LEU A 139 1.11 -1.00 -6.00
N LEU A 140 0.24 -1.70 -5.28
CA LEU A 140 -0.17 -1.35 -3.93
C LEU A 140 0.61 -2.22 -2.94
N ILE A 141 1.35 -1.59 -2.05
CA ILE A 141 2.09 -2.25 -0.97
C ILE A 141 1.36 -1.96 0.34
N ALA A 142 1.03 -2.99 1.09
CA ALA A 142 0.42 -2.87 2.40
C ALA A 142 1.35 -3.51 3.45
N ASP A 143 1.83 -2.70 4.38
CA ASP A 143 2.73 -3.13 5.45
C ASP A 143 1.93 -3.23 6.75
N GLU A 144 1.61 -4.46 7.18
CA GLU A 144 0.79 -4.81 8.36
C GLU A 144 -0.53 -4.03 8.44
N PRO A 145 -1.35 -3.98 7.37
CA PRO A 145 -2.46 -3.03 7.27
C PRO A 145 -3.60 -3.26 8.27
N THR A 146 -3.60 -4.36 8.99
CA THR A 146 -4.61 -4.73 9.99
C THR A 146 -4.04 -4.83 11.40
N GLY A 147 -2.75 -4.55 11.59
CA GLY A 147 -2.04 -4.79 12.86
C GLY A 147 -2.55 -3.97 14.06
N ASN A 148 -3.27 -2.88 13.82
CA ASN A 148 -3.84 -2.00 14.85
C ASN A 148 -5.38 -2.07 14.90
N LEU A 149 -6.00 -3.08 14.27
CA LEU A 149 -7.44 -3.21 14.15
C LEU A 149 -7.94 -4.44 14.89
N ASP A 150 -9.18 -4.40 15.34
CA ASP A 150 -9.87 -5.56 15.86
C ASP A 150 -10.16 -6.61 14.76
N PRO A 151 -10.45 -7.87 15.11
CA PRO A 151 -10.64 -8.95 14.13
C PRO A 151 -11.75 -8.67 13.10
N VAL A 152 -12.88 -8.13 13.53
CA VAL A 152 -14.03 -7.85 12.64
C VAL A 152 -13.67 -6.76 11.63
N THR A 153 -13.11 -5.66 12.11
CA THR A 153 -12.63 -4.57 11.24
C THR A 153 -11.53 -5.05 10.30
N SER A 154 -10.65 -5.94 10.77
CA SER A 154 -9.57 -6.53 9.94
C SER A 154 -10.15 -7.32 8.77
N GLU A 155 -11.17 -8.15 9.00
CA GLU A 155 -11.85 -8.88 7.92
C GLU A 155 -12.44 -7.94 6.87
N ASP A 156 -13.08 -6.84 7.28
CA ASP A 156 -13.68 -5.87 6.37
C ASP A 156 -12.63 -5.11 5.56
N ILE A 157 -11.48 -4.81 6.15
CA ILE A 157 -10.33 -4.24 5.42
C ILE A 157 -9.78 -5.24 4.41
N MET A 158 -9.73 -6.54 4.76
CA MET A 158 -9.26 -7.57 3.82
C MET A 158 -10.22 -7.80 2.66
N LYS A 159 -11.55 -7.74 2.89
CA LYS A 159 -12.55 -7.74 1.81
C LYS A 159 -12.31 -6.58 0.85
N LEU A 160 -12.05 -5.37 1.38
CA LEU A 160 -11.74 -4.20 0.57
C LEU A 160 -10.46 -4.42 -0.28
N PHE A 161 -9.37 -4.97 0.29
CA PHE A 161 -8.18 -5.30 -0.50
C PHE A 161 -8.48 -6.31 -1.60
N ASN A 162 -9.34 -7.29 -1.33
CA ASN A 162 -9.73 -8.27 -2.34
C ASN A 162 -10.53 -7.64 -3.48
N GLU A 163 -11.46 -6.73 -3.19
CA GLU A 163 -12.20 -5.95 -4.19
C GLU A 163 -11.24 -5.12 -5.06
N ILE A 164 -10.28 -4.41 -4.42
CA ILE A 164 -9.25 -3.63 -5.12
C ILE A 164 -8.41 -4.53 -6.05
N ASN A 165 -8.05 -5.73 -5.60
CA ASN A 165 -7.33 -6.69 -6.43
C ASN A 165 -8.17 -7.19 -7.61
N HIS A 166 -9.45 -7.50 -7.41
CA HIS A 166 -10.38 -7.89 -8.48
C HIS A 166 -10.57 -6.79 -9.53
N MET A 167 -10.36 -5.53 -9.17
CA MET A 167 -10.33 -4.41 -10.12
C MET A 167 -9.02 -4.34 -10.94
N GLY A 168 -8.08 -5.29 -10.74
CA GLY A 168 -6.84 -5.43 -11.49
C GLY A 168 -5.60 -4.80 -10.83
N THR A 169 -5.70 -4.28 -9.61
CA THR A 169 -4.55 -3.73 -8.89
C THR A 169 -3.65 -4.87 -8.40
N THR A 170 -2.34 -4.80 -8.69
CA THR A 170 -1.34 -5.69 -8.10
C THR A 170 -1.12 -5.33 -6.64
N ILE A 171 -1.14 -6.32 -5.74
CA ILE A 171 -1.01 -6.10 -4.29
C ILE A 171 0.12 -6.95 -3.72
N ILE A 172 1.00 -6.32 -2.97
CA ILE A 172 1.94 -6.98 -2.07
C ILE A 172 1.54 -6.62 -0.64
N MET A 173 1.19 -7.61 0.15
CA MET A 173 0.85 -7.41 1.55
C MET A 173 1.86 -8.10 2.45
N VAL A 174 2.53 -7.31 3.27
CA VAL A 174 3.42 -7.81 4.32
C VAL A 174 2.60 -8.02 5.58
N THR A 175 2.64 -9.21 6.15
CA THR A 175 1.95 -9.49 7.43
C THR A 175 2.57 -10.70 8.14
N HIS A 176 2.40 -10.73 9.45
CA HIS A 176 2.71 -11.89 10.29
C HIS A 176 1.44 -12.65 10.74
N ASN A 177 0.25 -12.17 10.40
CA ASN A 177 -1.02 -12.80 10.75
C ASN A 177 -1.31 -14.00 9.86
N LYS A 178 -0.99 -15.21 10.37
CA LYS A 178 -1.17 -16.47 9.64
C LYS A 178 -2.64 -16.82 9.36
N GLU A 179 -3.54 -16.49 10.28
CA GLU A 179 -4.97 -16.79 10.14
C GLU A 179 -5.55 -16.02 8.95
N LEU A 180 -5.23 -14.75 8.86
CA LEU A 180 -5.64 -13.87 7.79
C LEU A 180 -5.07 -14.33 6.43
N VAL A 181 -3.80 -14.73 6.39
CA VAL A 181 -3.16 -15.27 5.19
C VAL A 181 -3.87 -16.54 4.73
N ASN A 182 -4.17 -17.46 5.65
CA ASN A 182 -4.83 -18.72 5.34
C ASN A 182 -6.28 -18.51 4.84
N SER A 183 -7.02 -17.55 5.39
CA SER A 183 -8.41 -17.29 4.99
C SER A 183 -8.54 -16.73 3.58
N MET A 184 -7.54 -16.04 3.07
CA MET A 184 -7.57 -15.35 1.77
C MET A 184 -7.22 -16.24 0.58
N HIS A 185 -6.60 -17.39 0.78
CA HIS A 185 -6.18 -18.32 -0.28
C HIS A 185 -5.41 -17.66 -1.44
N LYS A 186 -4.56 -16.68 -1.14
CA LYS A 186 -3.67 -16.02 -2.10
C LYS A 186 -2.27 -16.62 -2.04
N ARG A 187 -1.46 -16.31 -3.04
CA ARG A 187 -0.05 -16.74 -3.06
C ARG A 187 0.70 -16.18 -1.85
N VAL A 188 1.51 -17.02 -1.24
CA VAL A 188 2.34 -16.69 -0.09
C VAL A 188 3.81 -16.85 -0.45
N VAL A 189 4.62 -15.87 -0.09
CA VAL A 189 6.07 -15.88 -0.19
C VAL A 189 6.63 -15.74 1.23
N SER A 190 7.38 -16.73 1.67
CA SER A 190 8.07 -16.70 2.96
C SER A 190 9.45 -16.08 2.79
N ILE A 191 9.76 -15.08 3.62
CA ILE A 191 11.13 -14.58 3.79
C ILE A 191 11.66 -15.18 5.07
N GLU A 192 12.68 -16.03 4.95
CA GLU A 192 13.40 -16.63 6.07
C GLU A 192 14.66 -15.83 6.38
N GLU A 193 15.10 -15.89 7.63
CA GLU A 193 16.34 -15.26 8.03
C GLU A 193 17.49 -15.94 7.26
N GLY A 194 18.21 -15.20 6.44
CA GLY A 194 19.39 -15.72 5.77
C GLY A 194 20.49 -16.01 6.80
N ASP A 195 21.22 -17.11 6.63
CA ASP A 195 22.40 -17.38 7.42
C ASP A 195 23.36 -16.19 7.33
N ARG A 196 23.56 -15.51 8.46
CA ARG A 196 24.65 -14.55 8.61
C ARG A 196 25.96 -15.32 8.56
N LYS A 197 26.58 -15.42 7.40
CA LYS A 197 27.97 -15.84 7.28
C LYS A 197 28.89 -14.69 7.64
#